data_786787f5737f25801445a72165a68884
#
_entry.id   786787f5737f25801445a72165a68884
#
_cell.length_a   1.000
_cell.length_b   1.000
_cell.length_c   1.000
_cell.angle_alpha   90.00
_cell.angle_beta   90.00
_cell.angle_gamma   90.00
#
_symmetry.space_group_name_H-M   'P 1'
#
loop_
_entity.id
_entity.type
_entity.pdbx_description
1 polymer ?
#
loop_
_entity_poly.entity_id
_entity_poly.type
_entity_poly.pdbx_seq_one_letter_code
_entity_poly.pdbx_strand_id
1 'polypeptide(L)'
;MTARLPPGLPRYLVRRLCQAVFVIWAAFTVTSLLLYLLPSDPVQIMIGPQAHASPGQLARLRHEYGLDRPVVTQYVTQLGRALHGDLGQSIQSGVPVITELFRALPHTLALAGASLGLGAMLGGSVAWSAAYASSPRLRAALLAVPSLLISVPTFWLGLMLMELFSFTFRAFPASGGTGFASLVLPAVTLAIPSAAFIAQTLGSELIKAMGEPYADTARAKGASRSRVLRGHALRNAVMPTLTMLGLLVGWQLSGSVVVETVFARDGIGRLTEAAVRTQDIPMVQGLVLLAAVCLALVNLAVDLVYPLADPRVLVRRPAVRSRQRPSARAAAPAPGGGR
;
A
#
# COMPACT_ATOMS: atom_id res chain seq x y z
N MET A 1 -35.63 -0.20 7.45
CA MET A 1 -34.71 0.54 8.34
C MET A 1 -33.82 1.40 7.46
N THR A 2 -34.18 2.65 7.26
CA THR A 2 -33.37 3.64 6.54
C THR A 2 -32.26 4.10 7.48
N ALA A 3 -31.06 3.58 7.31
CA ALA A 3 -29.89 4.03 8.05
C ALA A 3 -29.62 5.49 7.67
N ARG A 4 -29.97 6.43 8.53
CA ARG A 4 -29.58 7.84 8.39
C ARG A 4 -28.06 7.90 8.53
N LEU A 5 -27.40 8.28 7.43
CA LEU A 5 -25.97 8.52 7.42
C LEU A 5 -25.62 9.59 8.47
N PRO A 6 -24.56 9.40 9.27
CA PRO A 6 -24.19 10.35 10.32
C PRO A 6 -23.84 11.72 9.72
N PRO A 7 -24.22 12.84 10.39
CA PRO A 7 -24.18 14.21 9.84
C PRO A 7 -22.78 14.81 9.62
N GLY A 8 -21.74 14.02 9.48
CA GLY A 8 -20.36 14.42 9.10
C GLY A 8 -19.80 13.66 7.93
N LEU A 9 -20.47 12.59 7.50
CA LEU A 9 -19.98 11.67 6.47
C LEU A 9 -19.74 12.36 5.11
N PRO A 10 -20.66 13.18 4.55
CA PRO A 10 -20.43 13.78 3.23
C PRO A 10 -19.22 14.72 3.21
N ARG A 11 -19.00 15.50 4.25
CA ARG A 11 -17.82 16.38 4.36
C ARG A 11 -16.52 15.58 4.49
N TYR A 12 -16.56 14.47 5.19
CA TYR A 12 -15.43 13.53 5.31
C TYR A 12 -15.10 12.93 3.95
N LEU A 13 -16.09 12.42 3.22
CA LEU A 13 -15.93 11.83 1.89
C LEU A 13 -15.39 12.83 0.86
N VAL A 14 -15.96 14.04 0.81
CA VAL A 14 -15.47 15.11 -0.09
C VAL A 14 -14.01 15.42 0.21
N ARG A 15 -13.64 15.56 1.48
CA ARG A 15 -12.24 15.81 1.86
C ARG A 15 -11.31 14.67 1.40
N ARG A 16 -11.73 13.40 1.57
CA ARG A 16 -10.95 12.23 1.16
C ARG A 16 -10.81 12.14 -0.36
N LEU A 17 -11.88 12.44 -1.08
CA LEU A 17 -11.86 12.49 -2.53
C LEU A 17 -10.92 13.59 -3.05
N CYS A 18 -10.99 14.79 -2.48
CA CYS A 18 -10.05 15.87 -2.82
C CYS A 18 -8.60 15.49 -2.52
N GLN A 19 -8.34 14.79 -1.42
CA GLN A 19 -6.99 14.28 -1.10
C GLN A 19 -6.53 13.24 -2.12
N ALA A 20 -7.40 12.30 -2.52
CA ALA A 20 -7.09 11.31 -3.54
C ALA A 20 -6.75 11.96 -4.88
N VAL A 21 -7.58 12.91 -5.35
CA VAL A 21 -7.34 13.66 -6.59
C VAL A 21 -6.02 14.44 -6.52
N PHE A 22 -5.75 15.08 -5.37
CA PHE A 22 -4.50 15.82 -5.17
C PHE A 22 -3.27 14.89 -5.24
N VAL A 23 -3.32 13.70 -4.62
CA VAL A 23 -2.22 12.72 -4.66
C VAL A 23 -1.97 12.23 -6.09
N ILE A 24 -3.02 11.92 -6.85
CA ILE A 24 -2.92 11.49 -8.25
C ILE A 24 -2.32 12.60 -9.11
N TRP A 25 -2.80 13.84 -8.96
CA TRP A 25 -2.25 14.99 -9.66
C TRP A 25 -0.79 15.26 -9.29
N ALA A 26 -0.45 15.20 -8.00
CA ALA A 26 0.92 15.39 -7.53
C ALA A 26 1.87 14.31 -8.06
N ALA A 27 1.43 13.04 -8.06
CA ALA A 27 2.21 11.94 -8.64
C ALA A 27 2.46 12.15 -10.13
N PHE A 28 1.45 12.52 -10.91
CA PHE A 28 1.59 12.86 -12.31
C PHE A 28 2.58 14.01 -12.53
N THR A 29 2.44 15.10 -11.75
CA THR A 29 3.27 16.29 -11.88
C THR A 29 4.73 16.01 -11.52
N VAL A 30 4.97 15.32 -10.39
CA VAL A 30 6.33 14.96 -9.96
C VAL A 30 6.99 14.04 -10.98
N THR A 31 6.26 13.03 -11.48
CA THR A 31 6.80 12.11 -12.49
C THR A 31 7.11 12.83 -13.78
N SER A 32 6.22 13.68 -14.27
CA SER A 32 6.47 14.50 -15.47
C SER A 32 7.72 15.36 -15.30
N LEU A 33 7.84 16.04 -14.13
CA LEU A 33 9.01 16.88 -13.86
C LEU A 33 10.31 16.07 -13.80
N LEU A 34 10.29 14.92 -13.12
CA LEU A 34 11.46 14.03 -13.04
C LEU A 34 11.88 13.53 -14.43
N LEU A 35 10.92 13.17 -15.28
CA LEU A 35 11.20 12.70 -16.65
C LEU A 35 11.80 13.81 -17.52
N TYR A 36 11.40 15.06 -17.32
CA TYR A 36 12.03 16.22 -17.99
C TYR A 36 13.46 16.50 -17.51
N LEU A 37 13.78 16.16 -16.27
CA LEU A 37 15.13 16.35 -15.72
C LEU A 37 16.11 15.24 -16.11
N LEU A 38 15.63 14.13 -16.67
CA LEU A 38 16.52 13.08 -17.17
C LEU A 38 17.33 13.60 -18.37
N PRO A 39 18.64 13.39 -18.39
CA PRO A 39 19.51 13.84 -19.51
C PRO A 39 19.35 13.00 -20.77
N SER A 40 18.29 12.24 -20.94
CA SER A 40 18.04 11.38 -22.08
C SER A 40 17.02 12.05 -23.03
N ASP A 41 17.35 12.10 -24.34
CA ASP A 41 16.45 12.56 -25.38
C ASP A 41 15.45 11.44 -25.75
N PRO A 42 14.14 11.63 -25.51
CA PRO A 42 13.14 10.60 -25.83
C PRO A 42 13.19 10.13 -27.28
N VAL A 43 13.54 11.03 -28.21
CA VAL A 43 13.64 10.69 -29.64
C VAL A 43 14.82 9.79 -29.93
N GLN A 44 15.94 9.98 -29.22
CA GLN A 44 17.10 9.09 -29.35
C GLN A 44 16.80 7.70 -28.82
N ILE A 45 16.01 7.60 -27.74
CA ILE A 45 15.55 6.32 -27.18
C ILE A 45 14.64 5.59 -28.19
N MET A 46 13.70 6.30 -28.83
CA MET A 46 12.79 5.73 -29.83
C MET A 46 13.53 5.14 -31.03
N ILE A 47 14.60 5.78 -31.47
CA ILE A 47 15.37 5.35 -32.64
C ILE A 47 16.32 4.22 -32.29
N GLY A 48 16.72 4.13 -31.02
CA GLY A 48 17.67 3.16 -30.51
C GLY A 48 19.15 3.52 -30.78
N PRO A 49 20.08 2.98 -29.97
CA PRO A 49 21.48 3.39 -29.98
C PRO A 49 22.26 3.03 -31.24
N GLN A 50 21.70 2.15 -32.09
CA GLN A 50 22.35 1.69 -33.31
C GLN A 50 21.82 2.34 -34.60
N ALA A 51 20.74 3.10 -34.50
CA ALA A 51 20.14 3.75 -35.66
C ALA A 51 20.77 5.16 -35.89
N HIS A 52 21.46 5.33 -37.00
CA HIS A 52 22.01 6.61 -37.43
C HIS A 52 20.90 7.48 -38.08
N ALA A 53 20.06 8.07 -37.25
CA ALA A 53 19.05 8.98 -37.75
C ALA A 53 19.69 10.31 -38.21
N SER A 54 19.28 10.78 -39.36
CA SER A 54 19.71 12.09 -39.81
C SER A 54 19.15 13.22 -38.92
N PRO A 55 19.85 14.36 -38.78
CA PRO A 55 19.34 15.50 -38.01
C PRO A 55 17.92 15.93 -38.39
N GLY A 56 17.58 15.81 -39.70
CA GLY A 56 16.24 16.11 -40.20
C GLY A 56 15.16 15.12 -39.76
N GLN A 57 15.48 13.84 -39.61
CA GLN A 57 14.56 12.82 -39.05
C GLN A 57 14.30 13.05 -37.57
N LEU A 58 15.35 13.36 -36.81
CA LEU A 58 15.23 13.72 -35.39
C LEU A 58 14.34 14.94 -35.17
N ALA A 59 14.51 15.99 -36.00
CA ALA A 59 13.71 17.20 -35.92
C ALA A 59 12.23 16.94 -36.26
N ARG A 60 11.94 16.11 -37.27
CA ARG A 60 10.56 15.72 -37.62
C ARG A 60 9.89 14.94 -36.50
N LEU A 61 10.57 13.95 -35.91
CA LEU A 61 10.04 13.19 -34.79
C LEU A 61 9.79 14.07 -33.57
N ARG A 62 10.72 14.99 -33.23
CA ARG A 62 10.49 15.96 -32.13
C ARG A 62 9.25 16.80 -32.36
N HIS A 63 9.03 17.25 -33.60
CA HIS A 63 7.85 18.03 -33.94
C HIS A 63 6.56 17.21 -33.90
N GLU A 64 6.58 16.00 -34.45
CA GLU A 64 5.43 15.06 -34.44
C GLU A 64 4.97 14.68 -33.05
N TYR A 65 5.90 14.43 -32.14
CA TYR A 65 5.61 14.13 -30.71
C TYR A 65 5.46 15.38 -29.86
N GLY A 66 5.60 16.59 -30.44
CA GLY A 66 5.46 17.86 -29.74
C GLY A 66 6.53 18.12 -28.67
N LEU A 67 7.70 17.46 -28.78
CA LEU A 67 8.82 17.59 -27.88
C LEU A 67 9.63 18.88 -28.08
N ASP A 68 9.35 19.61 -29.12
CA ASP A 68 9.87 20.94 -29.44
C ASP A 68 9.10 22.08 -28.74
N ARG A 69 7.96 21.78 -28.14
CA ARG A 69 7.13 22.77 -27.45
C ARG A 69 7.69 23.10 -26.05
N PRO A 70 7.36 24.29 -25.49
CA PRO A 70 7.70 24.60 -24.11
C PRO A 70 7.20 23.53 -23.12
N VAL A 71 7.99 23.21 -22.10
CA VAL A 71 7.71 22.18 -21.08
C VAL A 71 6.31 22.32 -20.48
N VAL A 72 5.91 23.56 -20.19
CA VAL A 72 4.56 23.85 -19.65
C VAL A 72 3.46 23.42 -20.61
N THR A 73 3.63 23.68 -21.92
CA THR A 73 2.65 23.28 -22.93
C THR A 73 2.58 21.77 -23.06
N GLN A 74 3.73 21.08 -23.04
CA GLN A 74 3.78 19.61 -23.06
C GLN A 74 3.06 19.04 -21.83
N TYR A 75 3.34 19.55 -20.62
CA TYR A 75 2.70 19.12 -19.37
C TYR A 75 1.18 19.30 -19.42
N VAL A 76 0.69 20.48 -19.80
CA VAL A 76 -0.77 20.76 -19.85
C VAL A 76 -1.45 19.86 -20.90
N THR A 77 -0.82 19.66 -22.06
CA THR A 77 -1.34 18.78 -23.11
C THR A 77 -1.40 17.33 -22.63
N GLN A 78 -0.32 16.83 -22.00
CA GLN A 78 -0.27 15.46 -21.46
C GLN A 78 -1.28 15.27 -20.32
N LEU A 79 -1.41 16.24 -19.42
CA LEU A 79 -2.42 16.19 -18.35
C LEU A 79 -3.85 16.17 -18.92
N GLY A 80 -4.11 17.00 -19.95
CA GLY A 80 -5.39 16.99 -20.64
C GLY A 80 -5.71 15.65 -21.29
N ARG A 81 -4.74 15.04 -21.98
CA ARG A 81 -4.89 13.70 -22.59
C ARG A 81 -5.11 12.63 -21.52
N ALA A 82 -4.32 12.65 -20.44
CA ALA A 82 -4.44 11.71 -19.33
C ALA A 82 -5.82 11.76 -18.66
N LEU A 83 -6.44 12.94 -18.52
CA LEU A 83 -7.80 13.10 -18.01
C LEU A 83 -8.86 12.45 -18.91
N HIS A 84 -8.58 12.26 -20.21
CA HIS A 84 -9.43 11.55 -21.16
C HIS A 84 -9.04 10.07 -21.32
N GLY A 85 -8.10 9.57 -20.52
CA GLY A 85 -7.63 8.18 -20.56
C GLY A 85 -6.57 7.90 -21.64
N ASP A 86 -6.10 8.92 -22.35
CA ASP A 86 -5.02 8.78 -23.34
C ASP A 86 -3.67 9.03 -22.66
N LEU A 87 -2.95 7.95 -22.36
CA LEU A 87 -1.61 7.96 -21.75
C LEU A 87 -0.48 7.89 -22.82
N GLY A 88 -0.84 7.97 -24.11
CA GLY A 88 0.10 7.81 -25.20
C GLY A 88 0.37 6.34 -25.56
N GLN A 89 1.42 6.15 -26.36
CA GLN A 89 1.87 4.82 -26.81
C GLN A 89 3.23 4.50 -26.19
N SER A 90 3.44 3.22 -25.86
CA SER A 90 4.75 2.71 -25.45
C SER A 90 5.77 2.91 -26.58
N ILE A 91 6.93 3.41 -26.24
CA ILE A 91 8.04 3.60 -27.17
C ILE A 91 8.56 2.24 -27.68
N GLN A 92 8.52 1.22 -26.81
CA GLN A 92 9.06 -0.10 -27.11
C GLN A 92 8.12 -0.96 -27.94
N SER A 93 6.85 -1.01 -27.58
CA SER A 93 5.88 -1.90 -28.23
C SER A 93 5.02 -1.22 -29.31
N GLY A 94 4.94 0.11 -29.30
CA GLY A 94 4.01 0.88 -30.14
C GLY A 94 2.53 0.70 -29.77
N VAL A 95 2.23 -0.03 -28.69
CA VAL A 95 0.87 -0.28 -28.21
C VAL A 95 0.43 0.86 -27.28
N PRO A 96 -0.87 1.26 -27.28
CA PRO A 96 -1.37 2.22 -26.31
C PRO A 96 -1.08 1.78 -24.87
N VAL A 97 -0.47 2.66 -24.07
CA VAL A 97 -0.08 2.40 -22.66
C VAL A 97 -1.24 1.86 -21.86
N ILE A 98 -2.43 2.45 -22.00
CA ILE A 98 -3.63 2.03 -21.30
C ILE A 98 -3.98 0.55 -21.54
N THR A 99 -3.76 0.04 -22.75
CA THR A 99 -4.03 -1.35 -23.12
C THR A 99 -3.08 -2.31 -22.41
N GLU A 100 -1.79 -1.98 -22.35
CA GLU A 100 -0.81 -2.81 -21.63
C GLU A 100 -1.05 -2.80 -20.13
N LEU A 101 -1.40 -1.64 -19.56
CA LEU A 101 -1.75 -1.52 -18.16
C LEU A 101 -2.96 -2.41 -17.79
N PHE A 102 -4.05 -2.35 -18.57
CA PHE A 102 -5.23 -3.17 -18.30
C PHE A 102 -4.99 -4.66 -18.54
N ARG A 103 -4.05 -5.03 -19.41
CA ARG A 103 -3.66 -6.44 -19.60
C ARG A 103 -2.87 -6.95 -18.38
N ALA A 104 -1.95 -6.16 -17.82
CA ALA A 104 -1.11 -6.54 -16.70
C ALA A 104 -1.83 -6.45 -15.33
N LEU A 105 -2.76 -5.51 -15.17
CA LEU A 105 -3.44 -5.21 -13.90
C LEU A 105 -4.11 -6.43 -13.24
N PRO A 106 -4.87 -7.29 -13.94
CA PRO A 106 -5.50 -8.46 -13.33
C PRO A 106 -4.49 -9.43 -12.68
N HIS A 107 -3.31 -9.59 -13.28
CA HIS A 107 -2.27 -10.48 -12.76
C HIS A 107 -1.71 -9.96 -11.43
N THR A 108 -1.46 -8.66 -11.33
CA THR A 108 -1.01 -8.02 -10.08
C THR A 108 -2.11 -8.02 -9.01
N LEU A 109 -3.37 -7.73 -9.39
CA LEU A 109 -4.49 -7.75 -8.45
C LEU A 109 -4.74 -9.17 -7.90
N ALA A 110 -4.66 -10.20 -8.75
CA ALA A 110 -4.76 -11.59 -8.31
C ALA A 110 -3.63 -11.96 -7.33
N LEU A 111 -2.39 -11.54 -7.63
CA LEU A 111 -1.24 -11.76 -6.76
C LEU A 111 -1.41 -11.02 -5.42
N ALA A 112 -1.76 -9.73 -5.46
CA ALA A 112 -1.97 -8.93 -4.26
C ALA A 112 -3.11 -9.48 -3.39
N GLY A 113 -4.25 -9.84 -4.00
CA GLY A 113 -5.38 -10.42 -3.29
C GLY A 113 -5.05 -11.76 -2.64
N ALA A 114 -4.39 -12.65 -3.39
CA ALA A 114 -3.98 -13.97 -2.88
C ALA A 114 -2.95 -13.83 -1.74
N SER A 115 -1.94 -12.98 -1.90
CA SER A 115 -0.88 -12.79 -0.90
C SER A 115 -1.39 -12.10 0.36
N LEU A 116 -2.25 -11.07 0.25
CA LEU A 116 -2.87 -10.42 1.39
C LEU A 116 -3.84 -11.35 2.12
N GLY A 117 -4.66 -12.10 1.39
CA GLY A 117 -5.57 -13.09 1.97
C GLY A 117 -4.83 -14.18 2.73
N LEU A 118 -3.79 -14.76 2.13
CA LEU A 118 -2.93 -15.75 2.77
C LEU A 118 -2.16 -15.16 3.95
N GLY A 119 -1.63 -13.94 3.80
CA GLY A 119 -0.95 -13.21 4.86
C GLY A 119 -1.86 -12.91 6.06
N ALA A 120 -3.10 -12.50 5.80
CA ALA A 120 -4.09 -12.26 6.85
C ALA A 120 -4.48 -13.56 7.58
N MET A 121 -4.63 -14.66 6.84
CA MET A 121 -4.94 -15.97 7.42
C MET A 121 -3.80 -16.48 8.29
N LEU A 122 -2.57 -16.48 7.77
CA LEU A 122 -1.38 -16.96 8.52
C LEU A 122 -1.06 -16.03 9.69
N GLY A 123 -0.96 -14.72 9.46
CA GLY A 123 -0.65 -13.73 10.48
C GLY A 123 -1.73 -13.66 11.54
N GLY A 124 -2.99 -13.71 11.15
CA GLY A 124 -4.14 -13.78 12.06
C GLY A 124 -4.12 -15.03 12.92
N SER A 125 -3.78 -16.19 12.35
CA SER A 125 -3.65 -17.46 13.09
C SER A 125 -2.55 -17.38 14.16
N VAL A 126 -1.40 -16.83 13.80
CA VAL A 126 -0.27 -16.64 14.72
C VAL A 126 -0.64 -15.64 15.84
N ALA A 127 -1.24 -14.50 15.49
CA ALA A 127 -1.72 -13.50 16.44
C ALA A 127 -2.74 -14.08 17.43
N TRP A 128 -3.69 -14.82 16.91
CA TRP A 128 -4.70 -15.51 17.72
C TRP A 128 -4.07 -16.52 18.68
N SER A 129 -3.18 -17.37 18.16
CA SER A 129 -2.46 -18.38 18.95
C SER A 129 -1.61 -17.75 20.07
N ALA A 130 -0.92 -16.65 19.75
CA ALA A 130 -0.13 -15.89 20.72
C ALA A 130 -1.02 -15.28 21.82
N ALA A 131 -2.16 -14.68 21.46
CA ALA A 131 -3.11 -14.12 22.44
C ALA A 131 -3.79 -15.20 23.28
N TYR A 132 -4.01 -16.38 22.72
CA TYR A 132 -4.62 -17.52 23.42
C TYR A 132 -3.62 -18.28 24.30
N ALA A 133 -2.31 -18.20 24.02
CA ALA A 133 -1.28 -18.91 24.75
C ALA A 133 -1.24 -18.52 26.23
N SER A 134 -1.24 -19.54 27.13
CA SER A 134 -1.13 -19.35 28.57
C SER A 134 0.32 -19.17 29.02
N SER A 135 1.26 -19.81 28.30
CA SER A 135 2.70 -19.75 28.62
C SER A 135 3.33 -18.47 28.05
N PRO A 136 4.02 -17.65 28.84
CA PRO A 136 4.75 -16.49 28.37
C PRO A 136 5.84 -16.84 27.33
N ARG A 137 6.48 -17.99 27.50
CA ARG A 137 7.53 -18.46 26.57
C ARG A 137 6.95 -18.80 25.20
N LEU A 138 5.82 -19.53 25.16
CA LEU A 138 5.15 -19.85 23.90
C LEU A 138 4.67 -18.57 23.18
N ARG A 139 4.10 -17.62 23.93
CA ARG A 139 3.69 -16.32 23.39
C ARG A 139 4.87 -15.56 22.78
N ALA A 140 5.99 -15.49 23.50
CA ALA A 140 7.20 -14.84 23.03
C ALA A 140 7.73 -15.52 21.75
N ALA A 141 7.76 -16.85 21.69
CA ALA A 141 8.20 -17.61 20.53
C ALA A 141 7.29 -17.36 19.30
N LEU A 142 5.95 -17.39 19.49
CA LEU A 142 5.00 -17.12 18.42
C LEU A 142 5.11 -15.71 17.83
N LEU A 143 5.53 -14.72 18.62
CA LEU A 143 5.74 -13.35 18.12
C LEU A 143 7.18 -13.10 17.64
N ALA A 144 8.16 -13.90 18.07
CA ALA A 144 9.55 -13.80 17.61
C ALA A 144 9.73 -14.34 16.17
N VAL A 145 9.08 -15.46 15.83
CA VAL A 145 9.18 -16.07 14.50
C VAL A 145 8.81 -15.09 13.37
N PRO A 146 7.68 -14.36 13.43
CA PRO A 146 7.37 -13.33 12.46
C PRO A 146 8.43 -12.25 12.33
N SER A 147 9.06 -11.83 13.44
CA SER A 147 10.12 -10.82 13.41
C SER A 147 11.34 -11.28 12.62
N LEU A 148 11.71 -12.56 12.74
CA LEU A 148 12.81 -13.15 11.97
C LEU A 148 12.46 -13.21 10.48
N LEU A 149 11.23 -13.56 10.14
CA LEU A 149 10.79 -13.67 8.74
C LEU A 149 10.77 -12.32 8.01
N ILE A 150 10.50 -11.21 8.70
CA ILE A 150 10.59 -9.86 8.10
C ILE A 150 12.03 -9.50 7.70
N SER A 151 13.02 -10.01 8.41
CA SER A 151 14.44 -9.73 8.13
C SER A 151 14.96 -10.42 6.86
N VAL A 152 14.20 -11.36 6.32
CA VAL A 152 14.59 -12.10 5.12
C VAL A 152 14.21 -11.29 3.87
N PRO A 153 15.16 -10.99 2.96
CA PRO A 153 14.84 -10.29 1.73
C PRO A 153 13.80 -11.06 0.87
N THR A 154 12.77 -10.38 0.42
CA THR A 154 11.64 -11.00 -0.31
C THR A 154 12.09 -11.74 -1.57
N PHE A 155 13.06 -11.19 -2.33
CA PHE A 155 13.59 -11.85 -3.51
C PHE A 155 14.29 -13.17 -3.17
N TRP A 156 15.08 -13.18 -2.09
CA TRP A 156 15.78 -14.37 -1.62
C TRP A 156 14.80 -15.46 -1.19
N LEU A 157 13.74 -15.07 -0.46
CA LEU A 157 12.66 -15.98 -0.09
C LEU A 157 11.98 -16.58 -1.33
N GLY A 158 11.72 -15.76 -2.35
CA GLY A 158 11.17 -16.23 -3.63
C GLY A 158 12.05 -17.24 -4.31
N LEU A 159 13.36 -16.98 -4.38
CA LEU A 159 14.33 -17.90 -4.97
C LEU A 159 14.43 -19.22 -4.18
N MET A 160 14.42 -19.16 -2.84
CA MET A 160 14.45 -20.37 -2.00
C MET A 160 13.17 -21.22 -2.16
N LEU A 161 12.00 -20.57 -2.22
CA LEU A 161 10.75 -21.28 -2.49
C LEU A 161 10.73 -21.89 -3.89
N MET A 162 11.27 -21.21 -4.89
CA MET A 162 11.39 -21.71 -6.25
C MET A 162 12.34 -22.92 -6.30
N GLU A 163 13.52 -22.82 -5.68
CA GLU A 163 14.48 -23.93 -5.63
C GLU A 163 13.85 -25.16 -4.97
N LEU A 164 13.20 -24.98 -3.84
CA LEU A 164 12.63 -26.08 -3.08
C LEU A 164 11.42 -26.71 -3.79
N PHE A 165 10.45 -25.88 -4.18
CA PHE A 165 9.14 -26.37 -4.65
C PHE A 165 9.05 -26.54 -6.17
N SER A 166 9.86 -25.84 -6.97
CA SER A 166 9.84 -25.99 -8.43
C SER A 166 10.93 -26.93 -8.92
N PHE A 167 12.15 -26.84 -8.40
CA PHE A 167 13.27 -27.65 -8.89
C PHE A 167 13.45 -28.95 -8.11
N THR A 168 13.39 -28.90 -6.77
CA THR A 168 13.58 -30.11 -5.94
C THR A 168 12.32 -30.97 -5.91
N PHE A 169 11.19 -30.44 -5.46
CA PHE A 169 9.93 -31.19 -5.35
C PHE A 169 9.09 -31.21 -6.63
N ARG A 170 9.34 -30.34 -7.59
CA ARG A 170 8.61 -30.21 -8.86
C ARG A 170 7.09 -30.10 -8.68
N ALA A 171 6.67 -29.46 -7.59
CA ALA A 171 5.27 -29.32 -7.24
C ALA A 171 4.58 -28.13 -7.94
N PHE A 172 5.33 -27.08 -8.24
CA PHE A 172 4.83 -25.84 -8.85
C PHE A 172 5.74 -25.35 -9.97
N PRO A 173 5.23 -24.62 -10.98
CA PRO A 173 6.06 -24.07 -12.05
C PRO A 173 7.02 -23.00 -11.51
N ALA A 174 8.26 -22.99 -12.02
CA ALA A 174 9.30 -22.05 -11.59
C ALA A 174 9.02 -20.63 -12.10
N SER A 175 8.60 -20.50 -13.36
CA SER A 175 8.38 -19.20 -14.01
C SER A 175 7.32 -19.29 -15.08
N GLY A 176 6.66 -18.17 -15.37
CA GLY A 176 5.61 -18.11 -16.38
C GLY A 176 4.43 -19.01 -16.05
N GLY A 177 3.63 -19.30 -17.03
CA GLY A 177 2.48 -20.18 -16.89
C GLY A 177 1.20 -19.44 -16.50
N THR A 178 0.08 -20.05 -16.93
CA THR A 178 -1.27 -19.58 -16.65
C THR A 178 -1.91 -20.48 -15.59
N GLY A 179 -2.80 -19.91 -14.80
CA GLY A 179 -3.59 -20.67 -13.85
C GLY A 179 -3.12 -20.57 -12.39
N PHE A 180 -3.83 -21.30 -11.53
CA PHE A 180 -3.66 -21.20 -10.08
C PHE A 180 -2.27 -21.65 -9.59
N ALA A 181 -1.71 -22.71 -10.19
CA ALA A 181 -0.41 -23.25 -9.77
C ALA A 181 0.73 -22.21 -9.88
N SER A 182 0.71 -21.40 -10.93
CA SER A 182 1.72 -20.34 -11.13
C SER A 182 1.57 -19.14 -10.16
N LEU A 183 0.43 -19.04 -9.46
CA LEU A 183 0.17 -17.99 -8.49
C LEU A 183 0.67 -18.36 -7.09
N VAL A 184 0.78 -19.65 -6.77
CA VAL A 184 1.02 -20.14 -5.40
C VAL A 184 2.34 -19.63 -4.83
N LEU A 185 3.48 -19.90 -5.48
CA LEU A 185 4.79 -19.52 -4.98
C LEU A 185 4.97 -17.99 -4.87
N PRO A 186 4.60 -17.19 -5.90
CA PRO A 186 4.61 -15.74 -5.79
C PRO A 186 3.73 -15.21 -4.65
N ALA A 187 2.53 -15.77 -4.48
CA ALA A 187 1.61 -15.37 -3.42
C ALA A 187 2.15 -15.70 -2.02
N VAL A 188 2.74 -16.90 -1.84
CA VAL A 188 3.40 -17.28 -0.58
C VAL A 188 4.58 -16.36 -0.29
N THR A 189 5.40 -16.04 -1.29
CA THR A 189 6.56 -15.15 -1.16
C THR A 189 6.16 -13.78 -0.59
N LEU A 190 5.09 -13.17 -1.10
CA LEU A 190 4.58 -11.89 -0.61
C LEU A 190 3.73 -12.02 0.66
N ALA A 191 3.12 -13.19 0.90
CA ALA A 191 2.29 -13.43 2.07
C ALA A 191 3.11 -13.52 3.36
N ILE A 192 4.32 -14.08 3.33
CA ILE A 192 5.15 -14.31 4.52
C ILE A 192 5.47 -12.99 5.24
N PRO A 193 6.03 -11.95 4.59
CA PRO A 193 6.26 -10.68 5.26
C PRO A 193 4.96 -10.02 5.74
N SER A 194 3.90 -10.08 4.93
CA SER A 194 2.59 -9.53 5.28
C SER A 194 1.99 -10.23 6.51
N ALA A 195 2.09 -11.57 6.56
CA ALA A 195 1.67 -12.36 7.72
C ALA A 195 2.44 -11.97 8.99
N ALA A 196 3.74 -11.71 8.85
CA ALA A 196 4.58 -11.29 9.95
C ALA A 196 4.17 -9.94 10.53
N PHE A 197 3.91 -8.94 9.69
CA PHE A 197 3.40 -7.62 10.12
C PHE A 197 2.03 -7.75 10.79
N ILE A 198 1.12 -8.52 10.20
CA ILE A 198 -0.22 -8.73 10.76
C ILE A 198 -0.13 -9.48 12.10
N ALA A 199 0.70 -10.51 12.20
CA ALA A 199 0.90 -11.27 13.43
C ALA A 199 1.39 -10.39 14.58
N GLN A 200 2.36 -9.51 14.32
CA GLN A 200 2.90 -8.60 15.33
C GLN A 200 1.88 -7.55 15.75
N THR A 201 1.26 -6.87 14.79
CA THR A 201 0.30 -5.78 15.08
C THR A 201 -0.94 -6.33 15.77
N LEU A 202 -1.62 -7.30 15.15
CA LEU A 202 -2.83 -7.89 15.71
C LEU A 202 -2.55 -8.64 17.02
N GLY A 203 -1.43 -9.37 17.08
CA GLY A 203 -1.04 -10.12 18.26
C GLY A 203 -0.79 -9.23 19.47
N SER A 204 -0.04 -8.14 19.30
CA SER A 204 0.22 -7.17 20.37
C SER A 204 -1.07 -6.50 20.86
N GLU A 205 -1.94 -6.08 19.93
CA GLU A 205 -3.20 -5.44 20.30
C GLU A 205 -4.19 -6.42 20.95
N LEU A 206 -4.25 -7.69 20.53
CA LEU A 206 -5.05 -8.71 21.17
C LEU A 206 -4.56 -8.98 22.59
N ILE A 207 -3.25 -9.10 22.80
CA ILE A 207 -2.66 -9.33 24.12
C ILE A 207 -2.95 -8.15 25.04
N LYS A 208 -2.77 -6.92 24.58
CA LYS A 208 -3.11 -5.70 25.31
C LYS A 208 -4.59 -5.67 25.69
N ALA A 209 -5.48 -5.91 24.73
CA ALA A 209 -6.92 -5.94 24.94
C ALA A 209 -7.37 -7.02 25.95
N MET A 210 -6.67 -8.15 26.01
CA MET A 210 -6.92 -9.20 27.00
C MET A 210 -6.45 -8.85 28.42
N GLY A 211 -5.61 -7.84 28.59
CA GLY A 211 -5.18 -7.29 29.88
C GLY A 211 -6.02 -6.12 30.39
N GLU A 212 -7.00 -5.64 29.64
CA GLU A 212 -7.84 -4.52 30.01
C GLU A 212 -8.92 -4.90 31.05
N PRO A 213 -9.37 -3.97 31.93
CA PRO A 213 -10.35 -4.25 32.99
C PRO A 213 -11.67 -4.85 32.54
N TYR A 214 -12.11 -4.52 31.32
CA TYR A 214 -13.33 -5.12 30.77
C TYR A 214 -13.20 -6.63 30.50
N ALA A 215 -11.98 -7.09 30.18
CA ALA A 215 -11.72 -8.50 29.97
C ALA A 215 -11.82 -9.29 31.32
N ASP A 216 -11.35 -8.70 32.41
CA ASP A 216 -11.49 -9.30 33.76
C ASP A 216 -12.93 -9.30 34.20
N THR A 217 -13.68 -8.22 33.96
CA THR A 217 -15.12 -8.18 34.21
C THR A 217 -15.89 -9.27 33.47
N ALA A 218 -15.56 -9.48 32.18
CA ALA A 218 -16.18 -10.54 31.40
C ALA A 218 -15.85 -11.95 31.93
N ARG A 219 -14.60 -12.18 32.35
CA ARG A 219 -14.18 -13.43 33.00
C ARG A 219 -14.91 -13.67 34.31
N ALA A 220 -15.03 -12.63 35.14
CA ALA A 220 -15.76 -12.71 36.44
C ALA A 220 -17.25 -13.07 36.20
N LYS A 221 -17.83 -12.69 35.06
CA LYS A 221 -19.17 -13.09 34.61
C LYS A 221 -19.23 -14.49 33.98
N GLY A 222 -18.17 -15.29 34.03
CA GLY A 222 -18.11 -16.64 33.50
C GLY A 222 -17.80 -16.77 32.01
N ALA A 223 -17.34 -15.70 31.35
CA ALA A 223 -16.96 -15.80 29.94
C ALA A 223 -15.64 -16.57 29.79
N SER A 224 -15.64 -17.58 28.91
CA SER A 224 -14.42 -18.31 28.56
C SER A 224 -13.41 -17.39 27.86
N ARG A 225 -12.11 -17.73 27.95
CA ARG A 225 -11.03 -16.96 27.29
C ARG A 225 -11.29 -16.73 25.80
N SER A 226 -11.77 -17.73 25.07
CA SER A 226 -12.12 -17.62 23.65
C SER A 226 -13.30 -16.66 23.43
N ARG A 227 -14.28 -16.61 24.34
CA ARG A 227 -15.42 -15.69 24.23
C ARG A 227 -14.98 -14.25 24.46
N VAL A 228 -14.10 -13.99 25.43
CA VAL A 228 -13.51 -12.66 25.65
C VAL A 228 -12.68 -12.22 24.46
N LEU A 229 -11.86 -13.12 23.92
CA LEU A 229 -11.01 -12.83 22.77
C LEU A 229 -11.84 -12.47 21.53
N ARG A 230 -12.85 -13.28 21.16
CA ARG A 230 -13.71 -13.04 19.98
C ARG A 230 -14.66 -11.87 20.17
N GLY A 231 -15.31 -11.76 21.31
CA GLY A 231 -16.39 -10.81 21.53
C GLY A 231 -15.92 -9.39 21.90
N HIS A 232 -14.77 -9.28 22.55
CA HIS A 232 -14.32 -8.00 23.11
C HIS A 232 -12.93 -7.59 22.57
N ALA A 233 -11.93 -8.46 22.71
CA ALA A 233 -10.55 -8.11 22.35
C ALA A 233 -10.38 -7.89 20.84
N LEU A 234 -10.90 -8.79 20.01
CA LEU A 234 -10.76 -8.71 18.55
C LEU A 234 -11.35 -7.42 17.99
N ARG A 235 -12.52 -6.99 18.48
CA ARG A 235 -13.16 -5.75 18.02
C ARG A 235 -12.28 -4.52 18.24
N ASN A 236 -11.56 -4.48 19.34
CA ASN A 236 -10.66 -3.36 19.65
C ASN A 236 -9.33 -3.48 18.91
N ALA A 237 -8.81 -4.69 18.73
CA ALA A 237 -7.54 -4.95 18.05
C ALA A 237 -7.59 -4.81 16.53
N VAL A 238 -8.76 -4.98 15.91
CA VAL A 238 -8.94 -4.87 14.45
C VAL A 238 -8.67 -3.46 13.95
N MET A 239 -8.96 -2.41 14.71
CA MET A 239 -8.81 -1.02 14.27
C MET A 239 -7.37 -0.64 13.89
N PRO A 240 -6.37 -0.81 14.77
CA PRO A 240 -4.96 -0.58 14.40
C PRO A 240 -4.51 -1.49 13.25
N THR A 241 -5.02 -2.72 13.21
CA THR A 241 -4.69 -3.70 12.15
C THR A 241 -5.22 -3.27 10.78
N LEU A 242 -6.43 -2.70 10.70
CA LEU A 242 -6.98 -2.14 9.45
C LEU A 242 -6.13 -0.99 8.92
N THR A 243 -5.64 -0.12 9.80
CA THR A 243 -4.71 0.94 9.40
C THR A 243 -3.44 0.35 8.77
N MET A 244 -2.90 -0.68 9.43
CA MET A 244 -1.70 -1.37 8.96
C MET A 244 -1.95 -2.08 7.62
N LEU A 245 -3.13 -2.68 7.40
CA LEU A 245 -3.49 -3.29 6.13
C LEU A 245 -3.46 -2.28 4.98
N GLY A 246 -3.91 -1.05 5.19
CA GLY A 246 -3.81 0.03 4.19
C GLY A 246 -2.36 0.32 3.79
N LEU A 247 -1.44 0.37 4.76
CA LEU A 247 0.00 0.53 4.49
C LEU A 247 0.59 -0.70 3.78
N LEU A 248 0.17 -1.91 4.17
CA LEU A 248 0.63 -3.15 3.55
C LEU A 248 0.27 -3.24 2.07
N VAL A 249 -0.87 -2.71 1.64
CA VAL A 249 -1.21 -2.70 0.21
C VAL A 249 -0.21 -1.86 -0.59
N GLY A 250 0.18 -0.68 -0.10
CA GLY A 250 1.23 0.12 -0.74
C GLY A 250 2.57 -0.62 -0.81
N TRP A 251 2.93 -1.32 0.27
CA TRP A 251 4.14 -2.14 0.33
C TRP A 251 4.08 -3.35 -0.62
N GLN A 252 2.91 -3.97 -0.77
CA GLN A 252 2.66 -5.05 -1.72
C GLN A 252 2.87 -4.62 -3.18
N LEU A 253 2.45 -3.41 -3.55
CA LEU A 253 2.70 -2.88 -4.89
C LEU A 253 4.21 -2.77 -5.19
N SER A 254 5.01 -2.29 -4.22
CA SER A 254 6.47 -2.24 -4.38
C SER A 254 7.09 -3.65 -4.40
N GLY A 255 6.64 -4.54 -3.52
CA GLY A 255 7.11 -5.93 -3.45
C GLY A 255 6.74 -6.76 -4.67
N SER A 256 5.60 -6.45 -5.31
CA SER A 256 5.17 -7.16 -6.52
C SER A 256 6.14 -6.97 -7.68
N VAL A 257 6.80 -5.82 -7.81
CA VAL A 257 7.82 -5.57 -8.84
C VAL A 257 8.90 -6.66 -8.79
N VAL A 258 9.44 -6.90 -7.61
CA VAL A 258 10.50 -7.89 -7.41
C VAL A 258 9.98 -9.31 -7.63
N VAL A 259 8.83 -9.64 -7.05
CA VAL A 259 8.29 -11.01 -7.10
C VAL A 259 7.80 -11.36 -8.50
N GLU A 260 7.13 -10.44 -9.19
CA GLU A 260 6.69 -10.67 -10.57
C GLU A 260 7.88 -10.81 -11.53
N THR A 261 8.98 -10.08 -11.30
CA THR A 261 10.22 -10.24 -12.07
C THR A 261 10.88 -11.58 -11.80
N VAL A 262 11.04 -12.00 -10.53
CA VAL A 262 11.65 -13.28 -10.14
C VAL A 262 10.88 -14.47 -10.72
N PHE A 263 9.55 -14.44 -10.66
CA PHE A 263 8.69 -15.51 -11.16
C PHE A 263 8.24 -15.33 -12.62
N ALA A 264 8.77 -14.32 -13.32
CA ALA A 264 8.45 -13.96 -14.71
C ALA A 264 6.93 -13.86 -14.98
N ARG A 265 6.18 -13.22 -14.07
CA ARG A 265 4.72 -13.01 -14.22
C ARG A 265 4.44 -11.75 -15.02
N ASP A 266 3.41 -11.79 -15.86
CA ASP A 266 3.01 -10.67 -16.74
C ASP A 266 2.14 -9.64 -15.98
N GLY A 267 2.64 -9.11 -14.85
CA GLY A 267 1.97 -8.11 -14.04
C GLY A 267 2.57 -6.71 -14.20
N ILE A 268 1.97 -5.75 -13.48
CA ILE A 268 2.36 -4.34 -13.44
C ILE A 268 3.80 -4.17 -12.95
N GLY A 269 4.23 -4.99 -11.98
CA GLY A 269 5.58 -4.91 -11.42
C GLY A 269 6.66 -5.24 -12.47
N ARG A 270 6.49 -6.35 -13.20
CA ARG A 270 7.40 -6.73 -14.28
C ARG A 270 7.38 -5.71 -15.43
N LEU A 271 6.18 -5.19 -15.76
CA LEU A 271 6.04 -4.14 -16.76
C LEU A 271 6.77 -2.86 -16.32
N THR A 272 6.76 -2.54 -15.02
CA THR A 272 7.51 -1.40 -14.46
C THR A 272 9.02 -1.60 -14.60
N GLU A 273 9.54 -2.76 -14.25
CA GLU A 273 10.98 -3.07 -14.41
C GLU A 273 11.39 -2.94 -15.88
N ALA A 274 10.63 -3.53 -16.79
CA ALA A 274 10.91 -3.46 -18.22
C ALA A 274 10.89 -2.01 -18.75
N ALA A 275 9.85 -1.24 -18.40
CA ALA A 275 9.70 0.15 -18.84
C ALA A 275 10.81 1.07 -18.32
N VAL A 276 11.23 0.89 -17.07
CA VAL A 276 12.35 1.66 -16.49
C VAL A 276 13.68 1.29 -17.16
N ARG A 277 13.93 0.01 -17.36
CA ARG A 277 15.16 -0.49 -17.99
C ARG A 277 15.29 -0.02 -19.44
N THR A 278 14.19 0.04 -20.18
CA THR A 278 14.16 0.49 -21.58
C THR A 278 13.91 1.99 -21.72
N GLN A 279 13.79 2.71 -20.61
CA GLN A 279 13.50 4.15 -20.57
C GLN A 279 12.21 4.54 -21.34
N ASP A 280 11.19 3.69 -21.31
CA ASP A 280 9.89 3.94 -21.93
C ASP A 280 9.10 4.97 -21.13
N ILE A 281 9.33 6.26 -21.43
CA ILE A 281 8.81 7.40 -20.68
C ILE A 281 7.27 7.39 -20.57
N PRO A 282 6.47 7.20 -21.67
CA PRO A 282 5.03 7.15 -21.57
C PRO A 282 4.55 5.98 -20.69
N MET A 283 5.19 4.82 -20.81
CA MET A 283 4.86 3.64 -20.01
C MET A 283 5.16 3.87 -18.52
N VAL A 284 6.32 4.41 -18.17
CA VAL A 284 6.68 4.75 -16.79
C VAL A 284 5.67 5.73 -16.20
N GLN A 285 5.30 6.78 -16.93
CA GLN A 285 4.33 7.77 -16.48
C GLN A 285 2.95 7.14 -16.24
N GLY A 286 2.49 6.27 -17.16
CA GLY A 286 1.25 5.53 -17.02
C GLY A 286 1.24 4.59 -15.82
N LEU A 287 2.35 3.89 -15.57
CA LEU A 287 2.52 2.98 -14.43
C LEU A 287 2.48 3.72 -13.09
N VAL A 288 3.17 4.85 -12.98
CA VAL A 288 3.14 5.69 -11.75
C VAL A 288 1.73 6.24 -11.51
N LEU A 289 1.06 6.68 -12.57
CA LEU A 289 -0.32 7.17 -12.47
C LEU A 289 -1.27 6.06 -12.01
N LEU A 290 -1.16 4.86 -12.58
CA LEU A 290 -1.93 3.69 -12.18
C LEU A 290 -1.66 3.32 -10.72
N ALA A 291 -0.40 3.29 -10.30
CA ALA A 291 -0.03 3.02 -8.90
C ALA A 291 -0.63 4.06 -7.94
N ALA A 292 -0.58 5.35 -8.30
CA ALA A 292 -1.19 6.42 -7.51
C ALA A 292 -2.72 6.27 -7.42
N VAL A 293 -3.40 5.91 -8.51
CA VAL A 293 -4.84 5.63 -8.52
C VAL A 293 -5.17 4.42 -7.65
N CYS A 294 -4.45 3.31 -7.81
CA CYS A 294 -4.64 2.12 -6.98
C CYS A 294 -4.46 2.42 -5.48
N LEU A 295 -3.39 3.12 -5.11
CA LEU A 295 -3.12 3.50 -3.73
C LEU A 295 -4.22 4.44 -3.18
N ALA A 296 -4.66 5.41 -3.97
CA ALA A 296 -5.74 6.32 -3.60
C ALA A 296 -7.07 5.57 -3.38
N LEU A 297 -7.41 4.62 -4.26
CA LEU A 297 -8.60 3.79 -4.13
C LEU A 297 -8.55 2.88 -2.88
N VAL A 298 -7.40 2.27 -2.61
CA VAL A 298 -7.22 1.44 -1.41
C VAL A 298 -7.35 2.27 -0.15
N ASN A 299 -6.68 3.43 -0.08
CA ASN A 299 -6.79 4.33 1.07
C ASN A 299 -8.24 4.81 1.25
N LEU A 300 -8.94 5.14 0.16
CA LEU A 300 -10.35 5.49 0.21
C LEU A 300 -11.22 4.34 0.72
N ALA A 301 -10.97 3.10 0.28
CA ALA A 301 -11.67 1.92 0.75
C ALA A 301 -11.45 1.69 2.26
N VAL A 302 -10.21 1.79 2.74
CA VAL A 302 -9.87 1.70 4.16
C VAL A 302 -10.58 2.82 4.95
N ASP A 303 -10.55 4.05 4.44
CA ASP A 303 -11.21 5.21 5.06
C ASP A 303 -12.73 5.05 5.15
N LEU A 304 -13.35 4.34 4.21
CA LEU A 304 -14.79 4.01 4.22
C LEU A 304 -15.12 2.91 5.24
N VAL A 305 -14.22 1.97 5.47
CA VAL A 305 -14.39 0.91 6.46
C VAL A 305 -14.27 1.45 7.88
N TYR A 306 -13.44 2.47 8.12
CA TYR A 306 -13.27 3.06 9.46
C TYR A 306 -14.58 3.48 10.15
N PRO A 307 -15.46 4.29 9.53
CA PRO A 307 -16.72 4.70 10.16
C PRO A 307 -17.70 3.54 10.39
N LEU A 308 -17.61 2.48 9.60
CA LEU A 308 -18.43 1.27 9.77
C LEU A 308 -17.96 0.46 10.98
N ALA A 309 -16.67 0.42 11.22
CA ALA A 309 -16.06 -0.33 12.31
C ALA A 309 -16.07 0.47 13.65
N ASP A 310 -15.86 1.79 13.61
CA ASP A 310 -16.00 2.69 14.77
C ASP A 310 -16.72 4.01 14.40
N PRO A 311 -18.03 4.12 14.68
CA PRO A 311 -18.79 5.33 14.42
C PRO A 311 -18.30 6.58 15.20
N ARG A 312 -17.46 6.40 16.22
CA ARG A 312 -16.93 7.51 17.06
C ARG A 312 -15.93 8.39 16.30
N VAL A 313 -15.34 7.88 15.23
CA VAL A 313 -14.40 8.64 14.38
C VAL A 313 -15.07 9.83 13.70
N LEU A 314 -16.38 9.76 13.45
CA LEU A 314 -17.18 10.84 12.85
C LEU A 314 -17.57 11.93 13.84
N VAL A 315 -17.52 11.65 15.14
CA VAL A 315 -17.80 12.63 16.19
C VAL A 315 -16.52 13.37 16.54
N ARG A 316 -16.23 14.44 15.81
CA ARG A 316 -15.15 15.36 16.15
C ARG A 316 -15.43 15.93 17.55
N ARG A 317 -14.74 15.46 18.59
CA ARG A 317 -14.72 16.15 19.88
C ARG A 317 -14.25 17.60 19.60
N PRO A 318 -15.04 18.61 19.93
CA PRO A 318 -14.53 19.98 19.92
C PRO A 318 -13.31 19.95 20.86
N ALA A 319 -12.19 20.49 20.37
CA ALA A 319 -11.01 20.66 21.20
C ALA A 319 -11.45 21.33 22.49
N VAL A 320 -11.35 20.61 23.60
CA VAL A 320 -11.53 21.21 24.93
C VAL A 320 -10.43 22.26 24.99
N ARG A 321 -10.82 23.52 24.72
CA ARG A 321 -9.99 24.67 25.07
C ARG A 321 -9.72 24.51 26.56
N SER A 322 -8.52 24.06 26.91
CA SER A 322 -8.02 24.16 28.27
C SER A 322 -8.20 25.62 28.67
N ARG A 323 -9.25 25.92 29.41
CA ARG A 323 -9.34 27.16 30.15
C ARG A 323 -8.11 27.14 31.06
N GLN A 324 -7.07 27.81 30.62
CA GLN A 324 -6.02 28.23 31.53
C GLN A 324 -6.74 28.95 32.67
N ARG A 325 -6.84 28.30 33.83
CA ARG A 325 -7.20 28.97 35.06
C ARG A 325 -6.19 30.10 35.20
N PRO A 326 -6.65 31.36 35.39
CA PRO A 326 -5.74 32.43 35.73
C PRO A 326 -5.00 31.97 37.00
N SER A 327 -3.67 31.90 36.94
CA SER A 327 -2.83 31.68 38.10
C SER A 327 -3.20 32.72 39.15
N ALA A 328 -3.72 32.26 40.28
CA ALA A 328 -3.94 33.11 41.46
C ALA A 328 -2.58 33.75 41.76
N ARG A 329 -2.52 35.04 41.50
CA ARG A 329 -1.41 35.93 41.84
C ARG A 329 -1.08 35.69 43.30
N ALA A 330 0.06 35.11 43.58
CA ALA A 330 0.58 34.99 44.93
C ALA A 330 0.56 36.36 45.59
N ALA A 331 -0.26 36.51 46.60
CA ALA A 331 -0.22 37.67 47.53
C ALA A 331 1.12 37.67 48.21
N ALA A 332 1.91 38.68 47.95
CA ALA A 332 3.14 38.96 48.70
C ALA A 332 2.83 39.23 50.16
N PRO A 333 3.54 38.64 51.14
CA PRO A 333 3.39 39.04 52.51
C PRO A 333 3.93 40.43 52.74
N ALA A 334 3.15 41.29 53.42
CA ALA A 334 3.53 42.64 53.83
C ALA A 334 4.73 42.60 54.81
N PRO A 335 5.65 43.58 54.80
CA PRO A 335 6.74 43.65 55.71
C PRO A 335 6.23 44.14 57.09
N GLY A 336 6.30 43.24 58.08
CA GLY A 336 6.04 43.56 59.50
C GLY A 336 7.13 44.49 60.03
N GLY A 337 6.71 45.70 60.42
CA GLY A 337 7.51 46.66 61.09
C GLY A 337 7.82 46.24 62.55
N GLY A 338 8.95 46.71 63.00
CA GLY A 338 9.65 46.38 64.19
C GLY A 338 9.00 46.62 65.56
N ARG A 339 9.52 45.99 66.50
CA ARG A 339 10.15 46.53 67.73
C ARG A 339 10.86 45.38 68.43
#